data_22d4d2bd4a76751e24642ea5b0c34eab
#
_entry.id   22d4d2bd4a76751e24642ea5b0c34eab
#
_cell.length_a   1.000
_cell.length_b   1.000
_cell.length_c   1.000
_cell.angle_alpha   90.00
_cell.angle_beta   90.00
_cell.angle_gamma   90.00
#
_symmetry.space_group_name_H-M   'P 1'
#
loop_
_entity.id
_entity.type
_entity.pdbx_description
1 polymer ?
#
loop_
_entity_poly.entity_id
_entity_poly.type
_entity_poly.pdbx_seq_one_letter_code
_entity_poly.pdbx_strand_id
1 'polypeptide(L)'
;MAEQMDKIGKKMKKYSYWLDTVDQDFLKDANLPEKSDALVVGFGYTGLHAAFEMAKNGMKVCVIDKCDFGDGCSSKNGGQISNLLKPSIEKLTKKYGFEKAKSISCLLYTSPSPRDTDK
;
A
#
# COMPACT_ATOMS: atom_id res chain seq x y z
N MET A 1 -11.29 22.34 -30.13
CA MET A 1 -11.28 21.15 -29.27
C MET A 1 -9.89 20.74 -28.82
N ALA A 2 -8.92 20.58 -29.70
CA ALA A 2 -7.52 20.27 -29.34
C ALA A 2 -6.87 21.32 -28.45
N GLU A 3 -7.06 22.60 -28.74
CA GLU A 3 -6.49 23.71 -27.96
C GLU A 3 -7.04 23.81 -26.52
N GLN A 4 -8.25 23.36 -26.30
CA GLN A 4 -8.91 23.31 -24.98
C GLN A 4 -8.41 22.11 -24.15
N MET A 5 -8.10 21.00 -24.81
CA MET A 5 -7.46 19.84 -24.18
C MET A 5 -6.02 20.15 -23.76
N ASP A 6 -5.28 20.93 -24.56
CA ASP A 6 -3.91 21.33 -24.24
C ASP A 6 -3.82 22.27 -23.02
N LYS A 7 -4.84 23.12 -22.83
CA LYS A 7 -4.99 23.96 -21.63
C LYS A 7 -5.31 23.15 -20.36
N ILE A 8 -6.08 22.08 -20.48
CA ILE A 8 -6.40 21.18 -19.36
C ILE A 8 -5.14 20.38 -18.99
N GLY A 9 -4.40 19.86 -19.96
CA GLY A 9 -3.17 19.09 -19.73
C GLY A 9 -2.08 19.89 -19.01
N LYS A 10 -1.96 21.19 -19.26
CA LYS A 10 -1.01 22.08 -18.59
C LYS A 10 -1.35 22.41 -17.13
N LYS A 11 -2.60 22.21 -16.72
CA LYS A 11 -3.08 22.42 -15.33
C LYS A 11 -3.15 21.14 -14.50
N MET A 12 -2.97 19.97 -15.12
CA MET A 12 -3.01 18.70 -14.39
C MET A 12 -1.72 18.50 -13.58
N LYS A 13 -1.90 18.24 -12.30
CA LYS A 13 -0.81 17.83 -11.43
C LYS A 13 -0.32 16.45 -11.87
N LYS A 14 1.00 16.25 -11.94
CA LYS A 14 1.63 15.00 -12.40
C LYS A 14 1.85 13.97 -11.30
N TYR A 15 1.42 14.26 -10.09
CA TYR A 15 1.56 13.39 -8.93
C TYR A 15 0.20 12.97 -8.36
N SER A 16 0.18 11.97 -7.50
CA SER A 16 -1.06 11.42 -6.97
C SER A 16 -1.75 12.39 -6.02
N TYR A 17 -3.09 12.33 -5.97
CA TYR A 17 -3.88 13.12 -5.04
C TYR A 17 -3.42 12.93 -3.58
N TRP A 18 -3.12 11.71 -3.18
CA TRP A 18 -2.71 11.39 -1.81
C TRP A 18 -1.39 12.04 -1.41
N LEU A 19 -0.44 12.15 -2.34
CA LEU A 19 0.82 12.85 -2.09
C LEU A 19 0.62 14.37 -1.93
N ASP A 20 -0.41 14.93 -2.57
CA ASP A 20 -0.74 16.37 -2.46
C ASP A 20 -1.37 16.73 -1.11
N THR A 21 -1.87 15.73 -0.37
CA THR A 21 -2.52 15.93 0.93
C THR A 21 -1.58 15.75 2.12
N VAL A 22 -0.33 15.35 1.88
CA VAL A 22 0.66 15.03 2.91
C VAL A 22 1.85 15.97 2.80
N ASP A 23 2.33 16.47 3.93
CA ASP A 23 3.61 17.17 3.98
C ASP A 23 4.73 16.18 3.67
N GLN A 24 5.56 16.51 2.65
CA GLN A 24 6.63 15.63 2.17
C GLN A 24 7.99 15.93 2.81
N ASP A 25 8.08 16.94 3.66
CA ASP A 25 9.36 17.34 4.27
C ASP A 25 9.98 16.27 5.17
N PHE A 26 9.18 15.31 5.65
CA PHE A 26 9.68 14.19 6.43
C PHE A 26 10.23 13.02 5.58
N LEU A 27 10.04 13.05 4.27
CA LEU A 27 10.47 12.00 3.33
C LEU A 27 11.88 12.26 2.79
N LYS A 28 12.78 12.77 3.62
CA LYS A 28 14.17 12.99 3.21
C LYS A 28 14.90 11.67 3.11
N ASP A 29 15.74 11.55 2.09
CA ASP A 29 16.65 10.43 1.95
C ASP A 29 17.51 10.28 3.20
N ALA A 30 17.40 9.13 3.83
CA ALA A 30 18.23 8.78 4.97
C ALA A 30 19.48 8.03 4.47
N ASN A 31 20.60 8.26 5.15
CA ASN A 31 21.78 7.45 4.91
C ASN A 31 21.49 5.98 5.26
N LEU A 32 21.93 5.07 4.39
CA LEU A 32 21.80 3.65 4.65
C LEU A 32 22.57 3.26 5.92
N PRO A 33 21.92 2.54 6.85
CA PRO A 33 22.61 2.06 8.03
C PRO A 33 23.63 0.98 7.67
N GLU A 34 24.76 0.94 8.37
CA GLU A 34 25.77 -0.12 8.17
C GLU A 34 25.21 -1.51 8.49
N LYS A 35 24.27 -1.61 9.42
CA LYS A 35 23.66 -2.87 9.86
C LYS A 35 22.18 -2.67 10.15
N SER A 36 21.38 -3.63 9.72
CA SER A 36 19.96 -3.74 10.05
C SER A 36 19.61 -5.20 10.35
N ASP A 37 18.59 -5.42 11.17
CA ASP A 37 18.09 -6.76 11.48
C ASP A 37 17.22 -7.29 10.33
N ALA A 38 16.58 -6.38 9.59
CA ALA A 38 15.77 -6.70 8.42
C ALA A 38 15.90 -5.65 7.33
N LEU A 39 15.89 -6.10 6.09
CA LEU A 39 15.83 -5.28 4.90
C LEU A 39 14.52 -5.55 4.16
N VAL A 40 13.72 -4.51 3.96
CA VAL A 40 12.49 -4.57 3.16
C VAL A 40 12.75 -3.88 1.82
N VAL A 41 12.52 -4.59 0.74
CA VAL A 41 12.65 -4.06 -0.63
C VAL A 41 11.25 -3.76 -1.17
N GLY A 42 10.99 -2.50 -1.39
CA GLY A 42 9.70 -1.98 -1.86
C GLY A 42 8.92 -1.22 -0.79
N PHE A 43 8.56 0.01 -1.09
CA PHE A 43 7.87 0.96 -0.20
C PHE A 43 6.36 1.03 -0.47
N GLY A 44 5.76 -0.05 -0.98
CA GLY A 44 4.32 -0.18 -1.13
C GLY A 44 3.61 -0.57 0.17
N TYR A 45 2.29 -0.73 0.14
CA TYR A 45 1.50 -1.13 1.31
C TYR A 45 2.07 -2.36 2.02
N THR A 46 2.41 -3.41 1.27
CA THR A 46 2.92 -4.66 1.86
C THR A 46 4.26 -4.46 2.56
N GLY A 47 5.21 -3.80 1.89
CA GLY A 47 6.53 -3.56 2.45
C GLY A 47 6.47 -2.64 3.67
N LEU A 48 5.69 -1.56 3.59
CA LEU A 48 5.53 -0.62 4.67
C LEU A 48 4.91 -1.26 5.91
N HIS A 49 3.84 -2.05 5.75
CA HIS A 49 3.23 -2.76 6.87
C HIS A 49 4.16 -3.82 7.47
N ALA A 50 4.89 -4.56 6.66
CA ALA A 50 5.87 -5.52 7.14
C ALA A 50 6.99 -4.81 7.94
N ALA A 51 7.52 -3.72 7.42
CA ALA A 51 8.54 -2.92 8.10
C ALA A 51 8.03 -2.36 9.43
N PHE A 52 6.79 -1.83 9.43
CA PHE A 52 6.17 -1.27 10.62
C PHE A 52 5.99 -2.34 11.72
N GLU A 53 5.47 -3.50 11.39
CA GLU A 53 5.30 -4.60 12.37
C GLU A 53 6.64 -5.11 12.91
N MET A 54 7.65 -5.25 12.06
CA MET A 54 9.01 -5.62 12.51
C MET A 54 9.61 -4.56 13.44
N ALA A 55 9.50 -3.27 13.08
CA ALA A 55 10.00 -2.17 13.90
C ALA A 55 9.28 -2.07 15.25
N LYS A 56 7.95 -2.28 15.25
CA LYS A 56 7.13 -2.33 16.47
C LYS A 56 7.57 -3.45 17.43
N ASN A 57 8.10 -4.53 16.90
CA ASN A 57 8.68 -5.63 17.66
C ASN A 57 10.17 -5.43 18.00
N GLY A 58 10.70 -4.23 17.87
CA GLY A 58 12.05 -3.85 18.31
C GLY A 58 13.16 -4.13 17.30
N MET A 59 12.86 -4.56 16.08
CA MET A 59 13.86 -4.80 15.04
C MET A 59 14.34 -3.47 14.42
N LYS A 60 15.62 -3.40 14.10
CA LYS A 60 16.18 -2.33 13.25
C LYS A 60 15.89 -2.65 11.79
N VAL A 61 14.91 -1.98 11.23
CA VAL A 61 14.45 -2.23 9.84
C VAL A 61 14.98 -1.15 8.92
N CYS A 62 15.54 -1.56 7.80
CA CYS A 62 15.85 -0.70 6.67
C CYS A 62 14.85 -0.97 5.54
N VAL A 63 14.29 0.08 4.96
CA VAL A 63 13.38 -0.02 3.80
C VAL A 63 14.02 0.70 2.64
N ILE A 64 14.10 0.03 1.49
CA ILE A 64 14.62 0.61 0.25
C ILE A 64 13.62 0.46 -0.87
N ASP A 65 13.56 1.43 -1.76
CA ASP A 65 12.77 1.37 -2.99
C ASP A 65 13.62 1.90 -4.17
N LYS A 66 13.23 1.55 -5.37
CA LYS A 66 13.85 2.05 -6.60
C LYS A 66 13.36 3.43 -7.01
N CYS A 67 12.23 3.87 -6.47
CA CYS A 67 11.54 5.10 -6.79
C CYS A 67 11.38 5.96 -5.55
N ASP A 68 11.04 7.22 -5.75
CA ASP A 68 10.68 8.13 -4.68
C ASP A 68 9.42 7.63 -3.94
N PHE A 69 9.27 8.07 -2.70
CA PHE A 69 8.13 7.72 -1.88
C PHE A 69 6.80 8.07 -2.58
N GLY A 70 5.92 7.11 -2.62
CA GLY A 70 4.59 7.30 -3.20
C GLY A 70 4.53 7.26 -4.73
N ASP A 71 5.63 6.98 -5.42
CA ASP A 71 5.63 6.88 -6.88
C ASP A 71 5.01 5.58 -7.39
N GLY A 72 4.84 4.60 -6.51
CA GLY A 72 4.21 3.31 -6.80
C GLY A 72 2.68 3.35 -6.88
N CYS A 73 2.09 2.19 -7.18
CA CYS A 73 0.63 2.03 -7.27
C CYS A 73 -0.11 2.26 -5.95
N SER A 74 0.57 2.13 -4.82
CA SER A 74 -0.03 2.30 -3.49
C SER A 74 -0.54 3.72 -3.24
N SER A 75 0.05 4.73 -3.86
CA SER A 75 -0.41 6.12 -3.80
C SER A 75 -1.33 6.52 -4.96
N LYS A 76 -1.46 5.66 -5.98
CA LYS A 76 -2.23 5.94 -7.21
C LYS A 76 -3.52 5.11 -7.28
N ASN A 77 -4.15 4.87 -6.13
CA ASN A 77 -5.42 4.15 -6.02
C ASN A 77 -6.55 5.10 -5.63
N GLY A 78 -7.79 4.65 -5.76
CA GLY A 78 -8.98 5.43 -5.42
C GLY A 78 -9.29 5.52 -3.92
N GLY A 79 -8.47 4.93 -3.05
CA GLY A 79 -8.68 4.93 -1.60
C GLY A 79 -9.88 4.10 -1.14
N GLN A 80 -10.46 3.28 -2.01
CA GLN A 80 -11.60 2.44 -1.67
C GLN A 80 -11.14 1.19 -0.94
N ILE A 81 -11.69 0.96 0.24
CA ILE A 81 -11.52 -0.27 1.01
C ILE A 81 -12.70 -1.18 0.73
N SER A 82 -12.43 -2.38 0.25
CA SER A 82 -13.44 -3.39 -0.04
C SER A 82 -13.06 -4.73 0.60
N ASN A 83 -14.04 -5.37 1.19
CA ASN A 83 -13.94 -6.75 1.70
C ASN A 83 -14.21 -7.80 0.62
N LEU A 84 -14.40 -7.39 -0.63
CA LEU A 84 -14.70 -8.29 -1.73
C LEU A 84 -13.41 -8.71 -2.45
N LEU A 85 -13.23 -10.00 -2.61
CA LEU A 85 -12.21 -10.56 -3.50
C LEU A 85 -12.71 -10.54 -4.95
N LYS A 86 -11.81 -10.20 -5.89
CA LYS A 86 -12.11 -10.32 -7.33
C LYS A 86 -12.54 -11.73 -7.75
N PRO A 87 -11.84 -12.82 -7.34
CA PRO A 87 -12.34 -14.16 -7.61
C PRO A 87 -13.50 -14.48 -6.65
N SER A 88 -14.63 -14.93 -7.22
CA SER A 88 -15.76 -15.41 -6.41
C SER A 88 -15.34 -16.61 -5.56
N ILE A 89 -16.06 -16.84 -4.46
CA ILE A 89 -15.80 -17.99 -3.58
C ILE A 89 -15.86 -19.32 -4.33
N GLU A 90 -16.72 -19.42 -5.35
CA GLU A 90 -16.80 -20.60 -6.20
C GLU A 90 -15.50 -20.84 -6.99
N LYS A 91 -14.91 -19.78 -7.55
CA LYS A 91 -13.62 -19.87 -8.25
C LYS A 91 -12.48 -20.23 -7.31
N LEU A 92 -12.50 -19.68 -6.11
CA LEU A 92 -11.53 -20.04 -5.07
C LEU A 92 -11.68 -21.50 -4.63
N THR A 93 -12.92 -21.95 -4.45
CA THR A 93 -13.23 -23.35 -4.08
C THR A 93 -12.76 -24.33 -5.15
N LYS A 94 -13.03 -24.04 -6.43
CA LYS A 94 -12.54 -24.87 -7.54
C LYS A 94 -11.01 -24.96 -7.59
N LYS A 95 -10.32 -23.87 -7.22
CA LYS A 95 -8.85 -23.79 -7.32
C LYS A 95 -8.13 -24.35 -6.11
N TYR A 96 -8.65 -24.13 -4.92
CA TYR A 96 -7.94 -24.39 -3.66
C TYR A 96 -8.68 -25.34 -2.71
N GLY A 97 -9.90 -25.79 -3.06
CA GLY A 97 -10.79 -26.53 -2.19
C GLY A 97 -11.57 -25.63 -1.24
N PHE A 98 -12.68 -26.16 -0.72
CA PHE A 98 -13.65 -25.40 0.10
C PHE A 98 -13.03 -24.82 1.37
N GLU A 99 -12.29 -25.61 2.14
CA GLU A 99 -11.73 -25.17 3.43
C GLU A 99 -10.75 -24.01 3.25
N LYS A 100 -9.91 -24.07 2.22
CA LYS A 100 -8.95 -23.00 1.93
C LYS A 100 -9.61 -21.74 1.38
N ALA A 101 -10.62 -21.90 0.54
CA ALA A 101 -11.44 -20.79 0.03
C ALA A 101 -12.18 -20.08 1.17
N LYS A 102 -12.75 -20.84 2.11
CA LYS A 102 -13.39 -20.32 3.32
C LYS A 102 -12.40 -19.55 4.19
N SER A 103 -11.22 -20.11 4.45
CA SER A 103 -10.17 -19.45 5.25
C SER A 103 -9.74 -18.13 4.63
N ILE A 104 -9.53 -18.07 3.32
CA ILE A 104 -9.19 -16.83 2.60
C ILE A 104 -10.29 -15.78 2.74
N SER A 105 -11.56 -16.18 2.60
CA SER A 105 -12.70 -15.27 2.74
C SER A 105 -12.87 -14.79 4.18
N CYS A 106 -12.73 -15.67 5.16
CA CYS A 106 -12.81 -15.31 6.57
C CYS A 106 -11.73 -14.31 6.99
N LEU A 107 -10.51 -14.45 6.48
CA LEU A 107 -9.42 -13.52 6.77
C LEU A 107 -9.75 -12.07 6.38
N LEU A 108 -10.46 -11.88 5.28
CA LEU A 108 -10.89 -10.55 4.85
C LEU A 108 -12.00 -9.95 5.70
N TYR A 109 -12.92 -10.79 6.17
CA TYR A 109 -14.03 -10.35 7.03
C TYR A 109 -13.60 -10.09 8.47
N THR A 110 -12.56 -10.78 8.94
CA THR A 110 -12.05 -10.66 10.32
C THR A 110 -10.89 -9.69 10.45
N SER A 111 -10.37 -9.15 9.34
CA SER A 111 -9.35 -8.12 9.37
C SER A 111 -9.93 -6.88 10.08
N PRO A 112 -9.28 -6.38 11.14
CA PRO A 112 -9.80 -5.23 11.86
C PRO A 112 -9.93 -4.03 10.92
N SER A 113 -11.10 -3.42 10.90
CA SER A 113 -11.31 -2.16 10.22
C SER A 113 -10.49 -1.07 10.91
N PRO A 114 -9.91 -0.11 10.18
CA PRO A 114 -9.27 1.05 10.81
C PRO A 114 -10.15 1.78 11.82
N ARG A 115 -11.49 1.61 11.75
CA ARG A 115 -12.45 2.17 12.71
C ARG A 115 -12.54 1.39 14.03
N ASP A 116 -12.04 0.16 14.08
CA ASP A 116 -12.13 -0.70 15.26
C ASP A 116 -10.90 -0.57 16.17
N THR A 117 -9.87 0.16 15.74
CA THR A 117 -8.64 0.39 16.51
C THR A 117 -8.75 1.55 17.50
N ASP A 118 -9.84 2.33 17.46
CA ASP A 118 -10.09 3.49 18.34
C ASP A 118 -10.92 3.16 19.60
N LYS A 119 -11.03 1.88 19.96
CA LYS A 119 -11.73 1.45 21.19
C LYS A 119 -10.77 0.91 22.22
#